data_c0763ab75c91221042099824b63ea207
#
_entry.id   c0763ab75c91221042099824b63ea207
#
_cell.length_a   1.000
_cell.length_b   1.000
_cell.length_c   1.000
_cell.angle_alpha   90.00
_cell.angle_beta   90.00
_cell.angle_gamma   90.00
#
_symmetry.space_group_name_H-M   'P 1'
#
loop_
_entity.id
_entity.type
_entity.pdbx_description
1 polymer ?
#
loop_
_entity_poly.entity_id
_entity_poly.type
_entity_poly.pdbx_seq_one_letter_code
_entity_poly.pdbx_strand_id
1 'polypeptide(L)'
;MSLSFVPRRHMRALIALTCCALGASCRSDSGGSGGAPSALTNPDKNALATAAPDSFKVAFETSKGNFTVVAHRDWAPHGVDRFYHLVQLGYFDDARFFRVLSGFMAQFGMNGNPRVTAAWEPLTIPDDSVKQSNVRGMVTFAAGSAADTRSTQLFINYADNRNLDEMRFAPIGQVVDGMPVVDSLYSGYGEGAPDGSGPSQERVAAEGNAYLTRNFPKLDYIKTATLTPWP
;
A
#
# COMPACT_ATOMS: atom_id res chain seq x y z
N MET A 1 -62.18 -39.64 -42.34
CA MET A 1 -62.27 -41.11 -42.27
C MET A 1 -61.09 -41.53 -41.41
N SER A 2 -61.17 -42.14 -40.31
CA SER A 2 -62.05 -42.90 -39.50
C SER A 2 -61.44 -42.93 -38.11
N LEU A 3 -62.12 -42.52 -37.15
CA LEU A 3 -62.40 -42.94 -35.82
C LEU A 3 -61.87 -44.31 -35.36
N SER A 4 -61.33 -44.38 -34.14
CA SER A 4 -61.62 -45.37 -33.07
C SER A 4 -60.64 -45.13 -31.92
N PHE A 5 -60.98 -44.69 -30.76
CA PHE A 5 -61.81 -44.87 -29.60
C PHE A 5 -61.37 -46.11 -28.73
N VAL A 6 -60.68 -45.75 -27.53
CA VAL A 6 -60.87 -46.17 -26.11
C VAL A 6 -60.63 -47.66 -25.74
N PRO A 7 -60.30 -48.10 -24.48
CA PRO A 7 -60.49 -47.43 -23.17
C PRO A 7 -59.35 -47.61 -22.07
N ARG A 8 -59.57 -46.84 -20.99
CA ARG A 8 -59.09 -46.89 -19.63
C ARG A 8 -58.81 -48.24 -19.01
N ARG A 9 -57.74 -48.35 -18.22
CA ARG A 9 -57.79 -49.11 -16.95
C ARG A 9 -56.87 -48.46 -15.90
N HIS A 10 -57.45 -48.20 -14.74
CA HIS A 10 -56.85 -47.78 -13.51
C HIS A 10 -56.02 -48.89 -12.88
N MET A 11 -54.84 -48.56 -12.28
CA MET A 11 -54.37 -49.30 -11.14
C MET A 11 -53.55 -48.40 -10.24
N ARG A 12 -53.99 -48.30 -9.00
CA ARG A 12 -53.39 -47.63 -7.86
C ARG A 12 -52.29 -48.52 -7.29
N ALA A 13 -51.11 -47.95 -6.94
CA ALA A 13 -50.29 -48.47 -5.84
C ALA A 13 -49.30 -47.35 -5.41
N LEU A 14 -49.55 -46.88 -4.23
CA LEU A 14 -48.72 -46.69 -3.03
C LEU A 14 -47.26 -46.19 -3.22
N ILE A 15 -47.09 -45.00 -2.83
CA ILE A 15 -46.28 -44.35 -1.76
C ILE A 15 -44.98 -45.09 -1.37
N ALA A 16 -43.85 -44.45 -1.66
CA ALA A 16 -42.70 -44.44 -0.77
C ALA A 16 -42.06 -43.03 -0.83
N LEU A 17 -42.22 -42.29 0.26
CA LEU A 17 -41.57 -40.98 0.52
C LEU A 17 -40.12 -41.25 0.85
N THR A 18 -39.17 -40.85 -0.01
CA THR A 18 -37.74 -40.74 0.33
C THR A 18 -37.35 -39.30 0.21
N CYS A 19 -37.23 -38.63 1.36
CA CYS A 19 -36.61 -37.34 1.50
C CYS A 19 -35.16 -37.42 1.16
N CYS A 20 -34.74 -37.00 -0.04
CA CYS A 20 -33.38 -36.60 -0.33
C CYS A 20 -33.27 -35.11 -0.14
N ALA A 21 -32.72 -34.68 1.00
CA ALA A 21 -32.28 -33.34 1.23
C ALA A 21 -31.11 -33.05 0.30
N LEU A 22 -31.39 -32.38 -0.83
CA LEU A 22 -30.36 -31.75 -1.65
C LEU A 22 -29.95 -30.46 -0.95
N GLY A 23 -28.87 -30.55 -0.17
CA GLY A 23 -28.14 -29.39 0.30
C GLY A 23 -27.61 -28.61 -0.90
N ALA A 24 -28.32 -27.56 -1.27
CA ALA A 24 -27.81 -26.56 -2.18
C ALA A 24 -26.65 -25.81 -1.46
N SER A 25 -25.43 -26.29 -1.69
CA SER A 25 -24.21 -25.55 -1.34
C SER A 25 -24.17 -24.34 -2.25
N CYS A 26 -24.64 -23.19 -1.76
CA CYS A 26 -24.37 -21.90 -2.39
C CYS A 26 -22.86 -21.69 -2.34
N ARG A 27 -22.15 -22.12 -3.38
CA ARG A 27 -20.87 -21.54 -3.72
C ARG A 27 -21.13 -20.11 -4.13
N SER A 28 -20.88 -19.20 -3.23
CA SER A 28 -20.66 -17.79 -3.58
C SER A 28 -19.40 -17.73 -4.44
N ASP A 29 -19.58 -17.74 -5.76
CA ASP A 29 -18.58 -17.28 -6.70
C ASP A 29 -18.35 -15.79 -6.40
N SER A 30 -17.40 -15.51 -5.52
CA SER A 30 -16.80 -14.18 -5.43
C SER A 30 -15.92 -14.00 -6.66
N GLY A 31 -16.55 -13.65 -7.78
CA GLY A 31 -15.88 -13.09 -8.94
C GLY A 31 -15.16 -11.82 -8.49
N GLY A 32 -13.86 -11.92 -8.24
CA GLY A 32 -13.02 -10.82 -7.84
C GLY A 32 -12.92 -9.76 -8.93
N SER A 33 -13.81 -8.77 -8.90
CA SER A 33 -13.42 -7.46 -9.41
C SER A 33 -12.39 -6.92 -8.42
N GLY A 34 -11.13 -6.73 -8.85
CA GLY A 34 -10.02 -6.26 -8.02
C GLY A 34 -10.20 -4.83 -7.52
N GLY A 35 -11.21 -4.62 -6.68
CA GLY A 35 -11.42 -3.39 -5.94
C GLY A 35 -10.48 -3.38 -4.73
N ALA A 36 -9.82 -2.25 -4.46
CA ALA A 36 -9.05 -2.07 -3.23
C ALA A 36 -9.93 -2.38 -2.00
N PRO A 37 -9.37 -2.91 -0.90
CA PRO A 37 -10.09 -3.10 0.35
C PRO A 37 -10.84 -1.83 0.74
N SER A 38 -12.07 -1.96 1.24
CA SER A 38 -12.92 -0.81 1.59
C SER A 38 -12.25 0.14 2.59
N ALA A 39 -11.43 -0.39 3.51
CA ALA A 39 -10.66 0.38 4.47
C ALA A 39 -9.61 1.31 3.82
N LEU A 40 -9.08 0.97 2.64
CA LEU A 40 -8.15 1.83 1.91
C LEU A 40 -8.88 2.96 1.17
N THR A 41 -10.06 2.71 0.62
CA THR A 41 -10.84 3.72 -0.12
C THR A 41 -11.72 4.58 0.78
N ASN A 42 -11.93 4.18 2.02
CA ASN A 42 -12.67 4.93 3.03
C ASN A 42 -12.02 4.73 4.41
N PRO A 43 -10.85 5.35 4.66
CA PRO A 43 -10.10 5.19 5.91
C PRO A 43 -10.89 5.73 7.11
N ASP A 44 -10.95 4.94 8.19
CA ASP A 44 -11.58 5.35 9.45
C ASP A 44 -10.64 6.30 10.21
N LYS A 45 -11.01 7.58 10.26
CA LYS A 45 -10.23 8.61 10.94
C LYS A 45 -10.05 8.35 12.44
N ASN A 46 -11.00 7.69 13.10
CA ASN A 46 -10.88 7.36 14.51
C ASN A 46 -9.84 6.26 14.74
N ALA A 47 -9.83 5.24 13.87
CA ALA A 47 -8.79 4.22 13.90
C ALA A 47 -7.40 4.82 13.66
N LEU A 48 -7.28 5.76 12.72
CA LEU A 48 -6.03 6.47 12.40
C LEU A 48 -5.52 7.40 13.53
N ALA A 49 -6.36 7.73 14.50
CA ALA A 49 -5.99 8.53 15.66
C ALA A 49 -5.40 7.71 16.82
N THR A 50 -5.38 6.38 16.73
CA THR A 50 -4.80 5.52 17.75
C THR A 50 -3.29 5.51 17.67
N ALA A 51 -2.63 5.52 18.83
CA ALA A 51 -1.17 5.50 18.88
C ALA A 51 -0.61 4.14 18.46
N ALA A 52 0.49 4.17 17.71
CA ALA A 52 1.30 2.99 17.43
C ALA A 52 2.04 2.51 18.69
N PRO A 53 2.56 1.26 18.72
CA PRO A 53 3.55 0.85 19.71
C PRO A 53 4.77 1.79 19.73
N ASP A 54 5.49 1.85 20.86
CA ASP A 54 6.68 2.70 21.01
C ASP A 54 7.75 2.39 19.97
N SER A 55 7.87 1.13 19.58
CA SER A 55 8.72 0.68 18.47
C SER A 55 8.11 -0.56 17.81
N PHE A 56 8.32 -0.69 16.50
CA PHE A 56 7.91 -1.87 15.76
C PHE A 56 8.78 -2.07 14.51
N LYS A 57 8.77 -3.30 14.01
CA LYS A 57 9.44 -3.66 12.75
C LYS A 57 8.45 -3.77 11.61
N VAL A 58 8.89 -3.39 10.43
CA VAL A 58 8.19 -3.61 9.17
C VAL A 58 9.13 -4.36 8.22
N ALA A 59 8.71 -5.54 7.79
CA ALA A 59 9.37 -6.29 6.72
C ALA A 59 8.77 -5.86 5.37
N PHE A 60 9.63 -5.39 4.48
CA PHE A 60 9.28 -5.08 3.10
C PHE A 60 9.77 -6.20 2.19
N GLU A 61 8.87 -6.86 1.48
CA GLU A 61 9.20 -7.71 0.36
C GLU A 61 9.07 -6.90 -0.94
N THR A 62 10.13 -6.86 -1.75
CA THR A 62 10.16 -6.05 -2.97
C THR A 62 10.52 -6.87 -4.21
N SER A 63 10.46 -6.26 -5.39
CA SER A 63 10.95 -6.83 -6.64
C SER A 63 12.45 -7.12 -6.65
N LYS A 64 13.25 -6.51 -5.75
CA LYS A 64 14.70 -6.64 -5.63
C LYS A 64 15.17 -7.53 -4.48
N GLY A 65 14.27 -7.93 -3.60
CA GLY A 65 14.57 -8.64 -2.36
C GLY A 65 13.91 -7.99 -1.16
N ASN A 66 14.37 -8.33 0.02
CA ASN A 66 13.74 -7.90 1.26
C ASN A 66 14.61 -6.90 2.02
N PHE A 67 13.96 -5.96 2.70
CA PHE A 67 14.61 -5.11 3.69
C PHE A 67 13.68 -4.90 4.90
N THR A 68 14.25 -4.51 6.02
CA THR A 68 13.51 -4.32 7.28
C THR A 68 13.72 -2.91 7.81
N VAL A 69 12.63 -2.26 8.19
CA VAL A 69 12.62 -0.96 8.85
C VAL A 69 12.23 -1.14 10.30
N VAL A 70 12.93 -0.49 11.23
CA VAL A 70 12.47 -0.27 12.62
C VAL A 70 11.99 1.16 12.72
N ALA A 71 10.76 1.33 13.20
CA ALA A 71 10.18 2.63 13.51
C ALA A 71 10.22 2.89 15.03
N HIS A 72 10.43 4.15 15.41
CA HIS A 72 10.53 4.61 16.80
C HIS A 72 9.58 5.78 17.03
N ARG A 73 8.52 5.55 17.80
CA ARG A 73 7.46 6.53 18.01
C ARG A 73 7.95 7.81 18.69
N ASP A 74 8.94 7.71 19.57
CA ASP A 74 9.54 8.85 20.24
C ASP A 74 10.32 9.79 19.31
N TRP A 75 10.73 9.31 18.12
CA TRP A 75 11.43 10.14 17.13
C TRP A 75 10.48 11.12 16.41
N ALA A 76 9.32 10.62 15.98
CA ALA A 76 8.33 11.37 15.22
C ALA A 76 6.93 10.75 15.42
N PRO A 77 6.22 11.07 16.51
CA PRO A 77 5.00 10.36 16.90
C PRO A 77 3.90 10.42 15.85
N HIS A 78 3.64 11.56 15.22
CA HIS A 78 2.61 11.67 14.20
C HIS A 78 2.94 10.83 12.94
N GLY A 79 4.20 10.90 12.50
CA GLY A 79 4.68 10.11 11.36
C GLY A 79 4.65 8.62 11.65
N VAL A 80 5.09 8.19 12.85
CA VAL A 80 5.13 6.77 13.21
C VAL A 80 3.73 6.19 13.38
N ASP A 81 2.80 6.90 14.00
CA ASP A 81 1.39 6.48 14.10
C ASP A 81 0.80 6.31 12.69
N ARG A 82 1.01 7.27 11.78
CA ARG A 82 0.57 7.17 10.39
C ARG A 82 1.21 5.98 9.66
N PHE A 83 2.52 5.77 9.79
CA PHE A 83 3.23 4.67 9.16
C PHE A 83 2.71 3.31 9.62
N TYR A 84 2.47 3.15 10.93
CA TYR A 84 1.89 1.93 11.50
C TYR A 84 0.54 1.58 10.87
N HIS A 85 -0.37 2.53 10.77
CA HIS A 85 -1.70 2.31 10.17
C HIS A 85 -1.63 2.02 8.68
N LEU A 86 -0.76 2.70 7.94
CA LEU A 86 -0.56 2.41 6.52
C LEU A 86 -0.10 0.97 6.29
N VAL A 87 0.84 0.48 7.12
CA VAL A 87 1.31 -0.91 7.05
C VAL A 87 0.19 -1.89 7.44
N GLN A 88 -0.53 -1.63 8.54
CA GLN A 88 -1.65 -2.50 8.97
C GLN A 88 -2.72 -2.68 7.89
N LEU A 89 -2.97 -1.64 7.11
CA LEU A 89 -3.98 -1.64 6.07
C LEU A 89 -3.49 -2.21 4.73
N GLY A 90 -2.20 -2.59 4.62
CA GLY A 90 -1.60 -3.04 3.35
C GLY A 90 -1.50 -1.90 2.31
N TYR A 91 -1.40 -0.65 2.77
CA TYR A 91 -1.39 0.53 1.87
C TYR A 91 -0.24 0.50 0.87
N PHE A 92 0.90 -0.06 1.26
CA PHE A 92 2.11 -0.08 0.44
C PHE A 92 2.18 -1.25 -0.54
N ASP A 93 1.22 -2.19 -0.50
CA ASP A 93 1.21 -3.33 -1.40
C ASP A 93 1.08 -2.86 -2.86
N ASP A 94 1.96 -3.37 -3.72
CA ASP A 94 2.12 -2.96 -5.13
C ASP A 94 2.51 -1.48 -5.35
N ALA A 95 2.96 -0.76 -4.31
CA ALA A 95 3.46 0.61 -4.43
C ALA A 95 4.84 0.63 -5.10
N ARG A 96 5.04 1.57 -6.05
CA ARG A 96 6.30 1.73 -6.79
C ARG A 96 7.25 2.68 -6.07
N PHE A 97 8.56 2.41 -6.22
CA PHE A 97 9.60 3.40 -5.94
C PHE A 97 9.67 4.35 -7.14
N PHE A 98 8.79 5.34 -7.16
CA PHE A 98 8.53 6.16 -8.36
C PHE A 98 9.57 7.25 -8.61
N ARG A 99 10.42 7.56 -7.61
CA ARG A 99 11.51 8.54 -7.71
C ARG A 99 12.72 8.02 -6.95
N VAL A 100 13.76 7.61 -7.67
CA VAL A 100 14.99 7.06 -7.10
C VAL A 100 16.17 7.87 -7.63
N LEU A 101 16.83 8.60 -6.74
CA LEU A 101 17.95 9.49 -7.05
C LEU A 101 19.23 8.96 -6.39
N SER A 102 20.13 8.44 -7.18
CA SER A 102 21.42 7.94 -6.69
C SER A 102 22.16 8.99 -5.86
N GLY A 103 22.66 8.61 -4.69
CA GLY A 103 23.35 9.51 -3.78
C GLY A 103 22.43 10.46 -3.01
N PHE A 104 21.11 10.38 -3.18
CA PHE A 104 20.13 11.17 -2.42
C PHE A 104 19.13 10.28 -1.70
N MET A 105 18.09 9.78 -2.38
CA MET A 105 17.03 8.99 -1.73
C MET A 105 16.23 8.12 -2.70
N ALA A 106 15.45 7.17 -2.16
CA ALA A 106 14.40 6.41 -2.85
C ALA A 106 13.03 6.77 -2.27
N GLN A 107 12.12 7.31 -3.07
CA GLN A 107 10.78 7.76 -2.67
C GLN A 107 9.69 6.80 -3.15
N PHE A 108 8.74 6.52 -2.26
CA PHE A 108 7.60 5.64 -2.48
C PHE A 108 6.38 6.13 -1.66
N GLY A 109 5.27 5.36 -1.68
CA GLY A 109 4.11 5.64 -0.84
C GLY A 109 2.97 6.37 -1.54
N MET A 110 2.97 6.42 -2.88
CA MET A 110 1.77 6.64 -3.67
C MET A 110 1.15 5.27 -3.98
N ASN A 111 -0.11 5.09 -3.64
CA ASN A 111 -0.78 3.80 -3.89
C ASN A 111 -1.05 3.61 -5.39
N GLY A 112 -0.91 2.38 -5.86
CA GLY A 112 -1.13 2.03 -7.26
C GLY A 112 -2.58 2.21 -7.75
N ASN A 113 -3.54 2.35 -6.83
CA ASN A 113 -4.94 2.61 -7.13
C ASN A 113 -5.27 4.10 -6.90
N PRO A 114 -5.68 4.86 -7.96
CA PRO A 114 -5.98 6.29 -7.84
C PRO A 114 -7.08 6.62 -6.83
N ARG A 115 -8.06 5.74 -6.63
CA ARG A 115 -9.12 5.96 -5.63
C ARG A 115 -8.58 5.93 -4.20
N VAL A 116 -7.59 5.06 -3.95
CA VAL A 116 -6.90 5.02 -2.65
C VAL A 116 -6.09 6.29 -2.47
N THR A 117 -5.29 6.68 -3.45
CA THR A 117 -4.51 7.94 -3.41
C THR A 117 -5.42 9.13 -3.13
N ALA A 118 -6.53 9.28 -3.84
CA ALA A 118 -7.49 10.38 -3.64
C ALA A 118 -8.15 10.37 -2.24
N ALA A 119 -8.37 9.19 -1.65
CA ALA A 119 -8.93 9.06 -0.30
C ALA A 119 -7.93 9.48 0.79
N TRP A 120 -6.62 9.28 0.56
CA TRP A 120 -5.58 9.54 1.55
C TRP A 120 -4.88 10.90 1.39
N GLU A 121 -4.88 11.47 0.19
CA GLU A 121 -4.23 12.77 -0.09
C GLU A 121 -4.66 13.88 0.88
N PRO A 122 -5.97 14.06 1.19
CA PRO A 122 -6.42 15.11 2.12
C PRO A 122 -6.19 14.77 3.60
N LEU A 123 -5.75 13.55 3.92
CA LEU A 123 -5.51 13.09 5.29
C LEU A 123 -4.07 13.38 5.71
N THR A 124 -3.73 14.65 5.79
CA THR A 124 -2.40 15.07 6.26
C THR A 124 -2.22 14.89 7.77
N ILE A 125 -0.97 14.90 8.20
CA ILE A 125 -0.58 14.86 9.62
C ILE A 125 0.23 16.11 9.97
N PRO A 126 0.22 16.52 11.26
CA PRO A 126 1.09 17.60 11.73
C PRO A 126 2.56 17.27 11.53
N ASP A 127 3.39 18.30 11.41
CA ASP A 127 4.83 18.16 11.36
C ASP A 127 5.36 17.71 12.74
N ASP A 128 6.20 16.68 12.76
CA ASP A 128 6.97 16.30 13.94
C ASP A 128 8.24 17.13 14.07
N SER A 129 8.70 17.35 15.30
CA SER A 129 10.02 17.91 15.56
C SER A 129 11.12 16.95 15.14
N VAL A 130 12.15 17.44 14.47
CA VAL A 130 13.31 16.64 14.05
C VAL A 130 14.15 16.24 15.29
N LYS A 131 14.17 14.99 15.62
CA LYS A 131 14.97 14.41 16.73
C LYS A 131 16.13 13.57 16.25
N GLN A 132 16.08 13.12 15.01
CA GLN A 132 17.14 12.33 14.36
C GLN A 132 17.53 13.02 13.06
N SER A 133 18.80 12.88 12.65
CA SER A 133 19.28 13.45 11.39
C SER A 133 18.99 12.52 10.21
N ASN A 134 18.72 13.11 9.05
CA ASN A 134 18.52 12.42 7.77
C ASN A 134 19.85 11.90 7.22
N VAL A 135 20.37 10.83 7.81
CA VAL A 135 21.56 10.13 7.33
C VAL A 135 21.18 8.84 6.60
N ARG A 136 22.14 8.21 5.94
CA ARG A 136 21.92 6.98 5.18
C ARG A 136 21.14 5.93 5.96
N GLY A 137 20.10 5.36 5.34
CA GLY A 137 19.21 4.35 5.88
C GLY A 137 18.01 4.90 6.67
N MET A 138 18.00 6.19 7.01
CA MET A 138 16.85 6.80 7.67
C MET A 138 15.65 6.89 6.75
N VAL A 139 14.47 6.62 7.31
CA VAL A 139 13.17 6.65 6.63
C VAL A 139 12.38 7.85 7.12
N THR A 140 11.88 8.66 6.19
CA THR A 140 11.28 9.95 6.51
C THR A 140 10.06 10.21 5.62
N PHE A 141 9.02 10.87 6.16
CA PHE A 141 7.88 11.30 5.34
C PHE A 141 8.26 12.45 4.42
N ALA A 142 7.89 12.34 3.14
CA ALA A 142 7.93 13.44 2.20
C ALA A 142 6.85 14.48 2.54
N ALA A 143 7.13 15.74 2.22
CA ALA A 143 6.23 16.86 2.44
C ALA A 143 6.23 17.81 1.23
N GLY A 144 5.16 18.56 1.06
CA GLY A 144 5.15 19.73 0.20
C GLY A 144 5.88 20.92 0.84
N SER A 145 5.81 22.09 0.20
CA SER A 145 6.46 23.30 0.67
C SER A 145 5.79 23.92 1.92
N ALA A 146 4.49 23.69 2.11
CA ALA A 146 3.75 24.15 3.29
C ALA A 146 3.95 23.21 4.48
N ALA A 147 3.70 23.71 5.70
CA ALA A 147 3.64 22.92 6.91
C ALA A 147 2.45 21.95 6.87
N ASP A 148 2.55 20.83 7.62
CA ASP A 148 1.48 19.86 7.84
C ASP A 148 0.92 19.24 6.54
N THR A 149 1.80 19.02 5.54
CA THR A 149 1.42 18.44 4.23
C THR A 149 1.80 16.98 4.06
N ARG A 150 2.38 16.34 5.07
CA ARG A 150 2.72 14.93 5.06
C ARG A 150 1.45 14.08 5.05
N SER A 151 1.39 13.05 4.20
CA SER A 151 0.23 12.14 4.15
C SER A 151 0.65 10.66 4.13
N THR A 152 1.17 10.18 2.99
CA THR A 152 1.49 8.76 2.79
C THR A 152 2.84 8.49 2.15
N GLN A 153 3.46 9.50 1.53
CA GLN A 153 4.73 9.33 0.83
C GLN A 153 5.90 9.36 1.78
N LEU A 154 6.84 8.43 1.58
CA LEU A 154 8.08 8.30 2.35
C LEU A 154 9.29 8.22 1.42
N PHE A 155 10.46 8.49 1.99
CA PHE A 155 11.72 8.21 1.32
C PHE A 155 12.73 7.57 2.27
N ILE A 156 13.66 6.81 1.67
CA ILE A 156 14.79 6.20 2.36
C ILE A 156 16.04 6.96 1.91
N ASN A 157 16.81 7.49 2.84
CA ASN A 157 18.02 8.25 2.55
C ASN A 157 19.15 7.32 2.07
N TYR A 158 19.81 7.67 0.96
CA TYR A 158 21.00 6.97 0.45
C TYR A 158 22.31 7.54 0.98
N ALA A 159 22.29 8.77 1.43
CA ALA A 159 23.47 9.51 1.85
C ALA A 159 23.21 10.32 3.13
N ASP A 160 24.19 11.13 3.51
CA ASP A 160 24.06 12.15 4.55
C ASP A 160 23.33 13.37 3.96
N ASN A 161 22.04 13.48 4.30
CA ASN A 161 21.12 14.51 3.84
C ASN A 161 20.69 15.43 5.00
N ARG A 162 21.59 15.75 5.96
CA ARG A 162 21.28 16.57 7.14
C ARG A 162 20.70 17.94 6.84
N ASN A 163 20.91 18.47 5.64
CA ASN A 163 20.24 19.69 5.19
C ASN A 163 18.70 19.59 5.24
N LEU A 164 18.14 18.36 5.18
CA LEU A 164 16.71 18.12 5.31
C LEU A 164 16.19 18.33 6.74
N ASP A 165 17.08 18.27 7.75
CA ASP A 165 16.71 18.47 9.15
C ASP A 165 16.19 19.90 9.38
N GLU A 166 16.87 20.91 8.81
CA GLU A 166 16.46 22.31 8.86
C GLU A 166 15.14 22.56 8.09
N MET A 167 14.82 21.69 7.13
CA MET A 167 13.59 21.72 6.36
C MET A 167 12.44 20.93 7.02
N ARG A 168 12.59 20.54 8.29
CA ARG A 168 11.59 19.84 9.11
C ARG A 168 11.25 18.41 8.64
N PHE A 169 12.16 17.74 7.97
CA PHE A 169 12.01 16.33 7.64
C PHE A 169 12.44 15.48 8.83
N ALA A 170 11.47 15.02 9.65
CA ALA A 170 11.72 14.22 10.83
C ALA A 170 11.76 12.72 10.47
N PRO A 171 12.90 12.01 10.65
CA PRO A 171 12.97 10.56 10.49
C PRO A 171 12.05 9.83 11.46
N ILE A 172 11.32 8.82 10.95
CA ILE A 172 10.41 7.97 11.72
C ILE A 172 11.05 6.64 12.13
N GLY A 173 12.16 6.27 11.50
CA GLY A 173 12.82 4.99 11.69
C GLY A 173 14.00 4.81 10.76
N GLN A 174 14.55 3.60 10.74
CA GLN A 174 15.72 3.28 9.93
C GLN A 174 15.65 1.89 9.33
N VAL A 175 16.31 1.70 8.19
CA VAL A 175 16.58 0.38 7.60
C VAL A 175 17.63 -0.30 8.45
N VAL A 176 17.28 -1.41 9.11
CA VAL A 176 18.17 -2.18 9.98
C VAL A 176 18.73 -3.43 9.30
N ASP A 177 18.10 -3.87 8.23
CA ASP A 177 18.54 -5.01 7.42
C ASP A 177 18.15 -4.79 5.95
N GLY A 178 18.94 -5.32 5.02
CA GLY A 178 18.65 -5.27 3.59
C GLY A 178 18.94 -3.92 2.90
N MET A 179 19.75 -3.03 3.48
CA MET A 179 20.14 -1.78 2.81
C MET A 179 20.77 -1.98 1.41
N PRO A 180 21.53 -3.06 1.11
CA PRO A 180 21.98 -3.36 -0.25
C PRO A 180 20.83 -3.60 -1.24
N VAL A 181 19.69 -4.10 -0.79
CA VAL A 181 18.48 -4.23 -1.63
C VAL A 181 17.96 -2.85 -2.00
N VAL A 182 17.88 -1.94 -1.02
CA VAL A 182 17.48 -0.54 -1.26
C VAL A 182 18.42 0.15 -2.23
N ASP A 183 19.74 -0.07 -2.12
CA ASP A 183 20.74 0.48 -3.06
C ASP A 183 20.57 -0.04 -4.49
N SER A 184 20.02 -1.24 -4.67
CA SER A 184 19.80 -1.88 -5.97
C SER A 184 18.54 -1.42 -6.71
N LEU A 185 17.71 -0.56 -6.09
CA LEU A 185 16.50 -0.04 -6.71
C LEU A 185 16.83 0.75 -7.99
N TYR A 186 16.00 0.55 -9.01
CA TYR A 186 16.26 1.15 -10.31
C TYR A 186 16.15 2.68 -10.29
N SER A 187 17.26 3.35 -10.53
CA SER A 187 17.39 4.81 -10.52
C SER A 187 17.43 5.45 -11.92
N GLY A 188 17.32 4.64 -13.00
CA GLY A 188 17.54 5.12 -14.37
C GLY A 188 16.45 6.07 -14.90
N TYR A 189 15.36 6.27 -14.18
CA TYR A 189 14.35 7.29 -14.53
C TYR A 189 14.61 8.64 -13.84
N GLY A 190 15.38 8.66 -12.75
CA GLY A 190 15.80 9.87 -12.07
C GLY A 190 14.67 10.72 -11.50
N GLU A 191 14.80 12.04 -11.67
CA GLU A 191 13.83 13.04 -11.19
C GLU A 191 12.53 12.96 -11.98
N GLY A 192 11.41 13.18 -11.27
CA GLY A 192 10.08 13.23 -11.88
C GLY A 192 9.84 14.48 -12.73
N ALA A 193 8.91 14.40 -13.67
CA ALA A 193 8.47 15.57 -14.41
C ALA A 193 7.79 16.59 -13.46
N PRO A 194 7.93 17.93 -13.69
CA PRO A 194 8.53 18.56 -14.87
C PRO A 194 10.07 18.71 -14.82
N ASP A 195 10.70 18.48 -13.66
CA ASP A 195 12.14 18.77 -13.46
C ASP A 195 13.05 17.69 -14.07
N GLY A 196 12.49 16.53 -14.43
CA GLY A 196 13.17 15.43 -15.08
C GLY A 196 12.25 14.62 -15.99
N SER A 197 12.74 13.46 -16.42
CA SER A 197 12.01 12.55 -17.32
C SER A 197 11.34 11.36 -16.63
N GLY A 198 11.43 11.30 -15.31
CA GLY A 198 10.80 10.28 -14.49
C GLY A 198 9.27 10.48 -14.33
N PRO A 199 8.62 9.64 -13.52
CA PRO A 199 7.18 9.70 -13.30
C PRO A 199 6.69 11.05 -12.79
N SER A 200 5.64 11.62 -13.43
CA SER A 200 4.91 12.76 -12.89
C SER A 200 4.05 12.29 -11.72
N GLN A 201 4.22 12.90 -10.55
CA GLN A 201 3.43 12.57 -9.36
C GLN A 201 1.93 12.86 -9.56
N GLU A 202 1.59 13.92 -10.29
CA GLU A 202 0.21 14.24 -10.65
C GLU A 202 -0.43 13.11 -11.45
N ARG A 203 0.30 12.57 -12.46
CA ARG A 203 -0.19 11.45 -13.25
C ARG A 203 -0.22 10.13 -12.45
N VAL A 204 0.73 9.92 -11.54
CA VAL A 204 0.66 8.78 -10.61
C VAL A 204 -0.60 8.86 -9.75
N ALA A 205 -0.93 10.03 -9.23
CA ALA A 205 -2.16 10.23 -8.45
C ALA A 205 -3.43 9.96 -9.28
N ALA A 206 -3.46 10.41 -10.53
CA ALA A 206 -4.63 10.29 -11.41
C ALA A 206 -4.80 8.92 -12.08
N GLU A 207 -3.71 8.25 -12.46
CA GLU A 207 -3.72 7.04 -13.27
C GLU A 207 -3.13 5.79 -12.55
N GLY A 208 -2.41 5.99 -11.45
CA GLY A 208 -1.82 4.93 -10.62
C GLY A 208 -0.84 4.03 -11.37
N ASN A 209 -0.86 2.74 -11.02
CA ASN A 209 0.03 1.75 -11.61
C ASN A 209 -0.21 1.51 -13.11
N ALA A 210 -1.39 1.84 -13.64
CA ALA A 210 -1.63 1.77 -15.07
C ALA A 210 -0.69 2.70 -15.86
N TYR A 211 -0.46 3.91 -15.35
CA TYR A 211 0.52 4.85 -15.90
C TYR A 211 1.95 4.34 -15.73
N LEU A 212 2.30 3.93 -14.50
CA LEU A 212 3.67 3.52 -14.17
C LEU A 212 4.10 2.28 -14.95
N THR A 213 3.26 1.25 -15.03
CA THR A 213 3.56 0.02 -15.75
C THR A 213 3.74 0.26 -17.25
N ARG A 214 2.92 1.13 -17.84
CA ARG A 214 2.98 1.43 -19.27
C ARG A 214 4.20 2.27 -19.65
N ASN A 215 4.53 3.30 -18.85
CA ASN A 215 5.53 4.29 -19.20
C ASN A 215 6.88 4.06 -18.50
N PHE A 216 6.90 3.37 -17.35
CA PHE A 216 8.07 3.17 -16.51
C PHE A 216 8.21 1.71 -16.05
N PRO A 217 8.25 0.72 -16.97
CA PRO A 217 8.16 -0.71 -16.63
C PRO A 217 9.35 -1.25 -15.81
N LYS A 218 10.44 -0.50 -15.69
CA LYS A 218 11.61 -0.89 -14.89
C LYS A 218 11.55 -0.43 -13.43
N LEU A 219 10.49 0.29 -13.02
CA LEU A 219 10.36 0.69 -11.63
C LEU A 219 10.24 -0.54 -10.73
N ASP A 220 11.04 -0.55 -9.68
CA ASP A 220 10.91 -1.51 -8.62
C ASP A 220 9.69 -1.20 -7.74
N TYR A 221 9.19 -2.22 -7.06
CA TYR A 221 7.97 -2.10 -6.28
C TYR A 221 7.99 -2.94 -5.01
N ILE A 222 7.16 -2.54 -4.06
CA ILE A 222 6.89 -3.26 -2.83
C ILE A 222 5.81 -4.30 -3.15
N LYS A 223 6.09 -5.59 -2.95
CA LYS A 223 5.10 -6.65 -3.05
C LYS A 223 4.19 -6.62 -1.84
N THR A 224 4.78 -6.60 -0.65
CA THR A 224 4.08 -6.49 0.63
C THR A 224 4.91 -5.71 1.64
N ALA A 225 4.21 -5.05 2.58
CA ALA A 225 4.81 -4.46 3.78
C ALA A 225 4.05 -4.98 5.00
N THR A 226 4.73 -5.68 5.91
CA THR A 226 4.07 -6.36 7.04
C THR A 226 4.71 -6.03 8.38
N LEU A 227 3.87 -5.82 9.41
CA LEU A 227 4.34 -5.73 10.78
C LEU A 227 4.91 -7.07 11.22
N THR A 228 6.09 -7.04 11.83
CA THR A 228 6.74 -8.23 12.37
C THR A 228 6.98 -8.06 13.88
N PRO A 229 7.00 -9.16 14.66
CA PRO A 229 7.30 -9.08 16.10
C PRO A 229 8.61 -8.33 16.35
N TRP A 230 8.59 -7.46 17.35
CA TRP A 230 9.74 -6.76 17.90
C TRP A 230 9.79 -7.04 19.40
N PRO A 231 10.94 -7.48 19.98
CA PRO A 231 11.05 -7.72 21.41
C PRO A 231 10.87 -6.46 22.24
#